data_b65f12aede0396f429b751981391699b
#
_entry.id   b65f12aede0396f429b751981391699b
#
_cell.length_a   1.000
_cell.length_b   1.000
_cell.length_c   1.000
_cell.angle_alpha   90.00
_cell.angle_beta   90.00
_cell.angle_gamma   90.00
#
_symmetry.space_group_name_H-M   'P 1'
#
loop_
_entity.id
_entity.type
_entity.pdbx_description
1 polymer ?
#
loop_
_entity_poly.entity_id
_entity_poly.type
_entity_poly.pdbx_seq_one_letter_code
_entity_poly.pdbx_strand_id
1 'polypeptide(L)'
;MDMDKNLPQNAYKKALIWLGGGHFINDIYTGVLNPIMPFIAAKIGISMAVATIILTISHIFSSLLQPLFGFLADNNVKRSFIFWGLILSSIFIPLSALAHNPFILVLFIIIGSIGSSLFHPQALGFASKFAKYSDAGKAMAVFVAMGTLGYSCGPIVSSAITQFLGMPKMPLMTVVGCAWALLMFCFVPKLSNIEQIKDKIDFKTAFKRILSNRKLNILNLIAMMKTMISSACFILLPFLWKNMGYRPFYIGMALFAFIFA
;
A
#
# COMPACT_ATOMS: atom_id res chain seq x y z
N MET A 1 -11.70 -13.74 -28.07
CA MET A 1 -12.48 -12.60 -28.53
C MET A 1 -11.88 -11.37 -27.85
N ASP A 2 -11.29 -10.50 -28.64
CA ASP A 2 -10.40 -9.44 -28.22
C ASP A 2 -11.02 -8.54 -27.15
N MET A 3 -10.22 -8.22 -26.10
CA MET A 3 -10.51 -7.09 -25.23
C MET A 3 -10.92 -5.91 -26.12
N ASP A 4 -11.95 -5.23 -25.69
CA ASP A 4 -12.57 -4.14 -26.42
C ASP A 4 -11.54 -3.28 -27.17
N LYS A 5 -11.18 -3.70 -28.39
CA LYS A 5 -10.32 -2.95 -29.35
C LYS A 5 -10.92 -1.57 -29.66
N ASN A 6 -12.11 -1.32 -29.10
CA ASN A 6 -12.93 -0.15 -29.34
C ASN A 6 -12.74 0.99 -28.33
N LEU A 7 -11.94 0.78 -27.26
CA LEU A 7 -11.61 1.91 -26.39
C LEU A 7 -10.56 2.80 -27.06
N PRO A 8 -10.82 4.10 -27.18
CA PRO A 8 -9.84 5.03 -27.78
C PRO A 8 -8.54 5.01 -26.96
N GLN A 9 -7.39 5.12 -27.63
CA GLN A 9 -6.06 5.07 -27.00
C GLN A 9 -5.94 6.02 -25.79
N ASN A 10 -6.65 7.13 -25.81
CA ASN A 10 -6.72 8.07 -24.69
C ASN A 10 -7.40 7.50 -23.45
N ALA A 11 -8.31 6.52 -23.59
CA ALA A 11 -8.98 5.91 -22.44
C ALA A 11 -8.01 5.03 -21.61
N TYR A 12 -7.09 4.32 -22.29
CA TYR A 12 -6.05 3.54 -21.61
C TYR A 12 -5.09 4.42 -20.84
N LYS A 13 -4.64 5.54 -21.43
CA LYS A 13 -3.77 6.52 -20.76
C LYS A 13 -4.46 7.12 -19.54
N LYS A 14 -5.74 7.49 -19.66
CA LYS A 14 -6.54 8.00 -18.53
C LYS A 14 -6.67 6.96 -17.43
N ALA A 15 -6.94 5.68 -17.77
CA ALA A 15 -7.03 4.61 -16.79
C ALA A 15 -5.71 4.42 -16.01
N LEU A 16 -4.55 4.48 -16.68
CA LEU A 16 -3.24 4.41 -16.05
C LEU A 16 -2.98 5.59 -15.11
N ILE A 17 -3.42 6.80 -15.46
CA ILE A 17 -3.31 7.98 -14.59
C ILE A 17 -4.14 7.78 -13.31
N TRP A 18 -5.39 7.32 -13.44
CA TRP A 18 -6.24 7.07 -12.28
C TRP A 18 -5.69 5.94 -11.39
N LEU A 19 -5.18 4.87 -12.00
CA LEU A 19 -4.57 3.76 -11.26
C LEU A 19 -3.26 4.18 -10.59
N GLY A 20 -2.41 4.95 -11.28
CA GLY A 20 -1.18 5.48 -10.70
C GLY A 20 -1.45 6.43 -9.54
N GLY A 21 -2.42 7.33 -9.69
CA GLY A 21 -2.87 8.19 -8.59
C GLY A 21 -3.46 7.40 -7.42
N GLY A 22 -4.22 6.33 -7.71
CA GLY A 22 -4.72 5.42 -6.69
C GLY A 22 -3.59 4.69 -5.96
N HIS A 23 -2.53 4.28 -6.67
CA HIS A 23 -1.34 3.68 -6.08
C HIS A 23 -0.60 4.69 -5.18
N PHE A 24 -0.40 5.91 -5.66
CA PHE A 24 0.16 7.01 -4.86
C PHE A 24 -0.63 7.24 -3.57
N ILE A 25 -1.96 7.36 -3.67
CA ILE A 25 -2.83 7.60 -2.51
C ILE A 25 -2.81 6.39 -1.55
N ASN A 26 -2.93 5.15 -2.05
CA ASN A 26 -2.86 3.97 -1.19
C ASN A 26 -1.54 3.89 -0.42
N ASP A 27 -0.44 4.23 -1.08
CA ASP A 27 0.88 4.12 -0.47
C ASP A 27 1.20 5.26 0.49
N ILE A 28 0.56 6.42 0.36
CA ILE A 28 0.54 7.41 1.45
C ILE A 28 0.05 6.75 2.75
N TYR A 29 -1.07 5.99 2.72
CA TYR A 29 -1.61 5.35 3.93
C TYR A 29 -0.66 4.29 4.49
N THR A 30 0.04 3.54 3.65
CA THR A 30 1.03 2.56 4.13
C THR A 30 2.22 3.21 4.85
N GLY A 31 2.59 4.43 4.45
CA GLY A 31 3.66 5.22 5.07
C GLY A 31 3.27 5.97 6.35
N VAL A 32 1.97 6.10 6.65
CA VAL A 32 1.44 6.93 7.75
C VAL A 32 1.90 6.51 9.13
N LEU A 33 1.91 5.20 9.42
CA LEU A 33 1.99 4.69 10.79
C LEU A 33 3.35 4.87 11.44
N ASN A 34 4.44 4.66 10.70
CA ASN A 34 5.78 4.62 11.30
C ASN A 34 6.17 5.91 12.01
N PRO A 35 6.03 7.12 11.43
CA PRO A 35 6.42 8.36 12.10
C PRO A 35 5.55 8.72 13.31
N ILE A 36 4.27 8.31 13.30
CA ILE A 36 3.32 8.66 14.37
C ILE A 36 3.19 7.58 15.45
N MET A 37 3.65 6.36 15.18
CA MET A 37 3.55 5.25 16.14
C MET A 37 4.17 5.56 17.51
N PRO A 38 5.33 6.22 17.62
CA PRO A 38 5.88 6.62 18.93
C PRO A 38 4.94 7.52 19.74
N PHE A 39 4.15 8.36 19.06
CA PHE A 39 3.18 9.27 19.70
C PHE A 39 1.90 8.53 20.07
N ILE A 40 1.42 7.59 19.24
CA ILE A 40 0.31 6.70 19.59
C ILE A 40 0.70 5.84 20.79
N ALA A 41 1.89 5.23 20.77
CA ALA A 41 2.39 4.38 21.86
C ALA A 41 2.41 5.13 23.19
N ALA A 42 2.92 6.36 23.20
CA ALA A 42 2.92 7.22 24.41
C ALA A 42 1.50 7.55 24.89
N LYS A 43 0.58 7.82 23.95
CA LYS A 43 -0.83 8.13 24.25
C LYS A 43 -1.56 6.98 24.95
N ILE A 44 -1.34 5.73 24.50
CA ILE A 44 -2.04 4.55 25.02
C ILE A 44 -1.23 3.77 26.05
N GLY A 45 -0.02 4.22 26.40
CA GLY A 45 0.80 3.65 27.47
C GLY A 45 1.45 2.31 27.11
N ILE A 46 1.76 2.04 25.82
CA ILE A 46 2.48 0.83 25.42
C ILE A 46 3.98 1.07 25.24
N SER A 47 4.77 0.03 25.51
CA SER A 47 6.22 0.10 25.31
C SER A 47 6.59 0.17 23.83
N MET A 48 7.81 0.66 23.54
CA MET A 48 8.39 0.61 22.19
C MET A 48 8.38 -0.80 21.61
N ALA A 49 8.70 -1.82 22.41
CA ALA A 49 8.70 -3.21 21.98
C ALA A 49 7.32 -3.66 21.49
N VAL A 50 6.26 -3.36 22.25
CA VAL A 50 4.87 -3.69 21.84
C VAL A 50 4.50 -2.93 20.57
N ALA A 51 4.81 -1.65 20.49
CA ALA A 51 4.49 -0.83 19.31
C ALA A 51 5.21 -1.32 18.05
N THR A 52 6.49 -1.72 18.15
CA THR A 52 7.25 -2.28 17.02
C THR A 52 6.72 -3.65 16.59
N ILE A 53 6.28 -4.50 17.53
CA ILE A 53 5.60 -5.76 17.22
C ILE A 53 4.31 -5.49 16.44
N ILE A 54 3.50 -4.51 16.85
CA ILE A 54 2.27 -4.14 16.14
C ILE A 54 2.56 -3.69 14.70
N LEU A 55 3.58 -2.85 14.49
CA LEU A 55 4.00 -2.45 13.13
C LEU A 55 4.49 -3.64 12.32
N THR A 56 5.25 -4.55 12.93
CA THR A 56 5.72 -5.76 12.26
C THR A 56 4.56 -6.67 11.84
N ILE A 57 3.56 -6.84 12.71
CA ILE A 57 2.32 -7.58 12.39
C ILE A 57 1.63 -6.94 11.18
N SER A 58 1.53 -5.61 11.13
CA SER A 58 0.97 -4.89 9.96
C SER A 58 1.70 -5.26 8.67
N HIS A 59 3.02 -5.21 8.66
CA HIS A 59 3.83 -5.57 7.49
C HIS A 59 3.69 -7.03 7.10
N ILE A 60 3.62 -7.95 8.06
CA ILE A 60 3.40 -9.38 7.82
C ILE A 60 2.03 -9.60 7.16
N PHE A 61 0.96 -9.05 7.73
CA PHE A 61 -0.39 -9.17 7.15
C PHE A 61 -0.46 -8.58 5.75
N SER A 62 0.09 -7.38 5.56
CA SER A 62 0.15 -6.75 4.24
C SER A 62 0.89 -7.62 3.21
N SER A 63 2.03 -8.20 3.58
CA SER A 63 2.87 -8.95 2.65
C SER A 63 2.37 -10.36 2.37
N LEU A 64 1.89 -11.10 3.40
CA LEU A 64 1.44 -12.48 3.25
C LEU A 64 0.10 -12.60 2.51
N LEU A 65 -0.76 -11.61 2.62
CA LEU A 65 -2.06 -11.62 1.93
C LEU A 65 -1.95 -11.21 0.46
N GLN A 66 -0.89 -10.49 0.05
CA GLN A 66 -0.72 -10.09 -1.35
C GLN A 66 -0.64 -11.27 -2.33
N PRO A 67 0.12 -12.36 -2.09
CA PRO A 67 0.12 -13.52 -2.97
C PRO A 67 -1.26 -14.20 -3.07
N LEU A 68 -2.02 -14.25 -1.96
CA LEU A 68 -3.39 -14.78 -1.96
C LEU A 68 -4.33 -13.93 -2.83
N PHE A 69 -4.32 -12.62 -2.62
CA PHE A 69 -5.12 -11.70 -3.42
C PHE A 69 -4.62 -11.59 -4.86
N GLY A 70 -3.31 -11.79 -5.11
CA GLY A 70 -2.73 -11.92 -6.45
C GLY A 70 -3.28 -13.12 -7.20
N PHE A 71 -3.29 -14.29 -6.57
CA PHE A 71 -3.88 -15.49 -7.13
C PHE A 71 -5.38 -15.33 -7.43
N LEU A 72 -6.12 -14.66 -6.54
CA LEU A 72 -7.52 -14.32 -6.78
C LEU A 72 -7.67 -13.33 -7.94
N ALA A 73 -6.72 -12.39 -8.09
CA ALA A 73 -6.68 -11.45 -9.20
C ALA A 73 -6.44 -12.13 -10.53
N ASP A 74 -5.51 -13.08 -10.60
CA ASP A 74 -5.20 -13.82 -11.83
C ASP A 74 -6.43 -14.58 -12.35
N ASN A 75 -7.24 -15.11 -11.43
CA ASN A 75 -8.47 -15.82 -11.78
C ASN A 75 -9.66 -14.90 -12.07
N ASN A 76 -9.73 -13.72 -11.45
CA ASN A 76 -10.89 -12.83 -11.56
C ASN A 76 -10.54 -11.41 -11.11
N VAL A 77 -9.88 -10.65 -11.98
CA VAL A 77 -9.57 -9.23 -11.71
C VAL A 77 -10.85 -8.43 -11.68
N LYS A 78 -11.20 -7.89 -10.52
CA LYS A 78 -12.40 -7.06 -10.36
C LYS A 78 -12.03 -5.64 -9.92
N ARG A 79 -12.54 -4.65 -10.62
CA ARG A 79 -12.41 -3.24 -10.25
C ARG A 79 -12.89 -2.96 -8.81
N SER A 80 -13.90 -3.69 -8.35
CA SER A 80 -14.41 -3.59 -6.98
C SER A 80 -13.35 -3.88 -5.92
N PHE A 81 -12.39 -4.76 -6.18
CA PHE A 81 -11.32 -5.06 -5.23
C PHE A 81 -10.34 -3.90 -5.07
N ILE A 82 -10.02 -3.19 -6.16
CA ILE A 82 -9.21 -1.97 -6.10
C ILE A 82 -9.94 -0.90 -5.28
N PHE A 83 -11.24 -0.73 -5.54
CA PHE A 83 -12.08 0.22 -4.81
C PHE A 83 -12.11 -0.07 -3.31
N TRP A 84 -12.51 -1.30 -2.92
CA TRP A 84 -12.61 -1.68 -1.53
C TRP A 84 -11.24 -1.72 -0.83
N GLY A 85 -10.19 -2.11 -1.55
CA GLY A 85 -8.83 -2.07 -1.05
C GLY A 85 -8.42 -0.67 -0.61
N LEU A 86 -8.63 0.33 -1.48
CA LEU A 86 -8.31 1.72 -1.18
C LEU A 86 -9.24 2.30 -0.08
N ILE A 87 -10.53 1.96 -0.07
CA ILE A 87 -11.48 2.38 0.98
C ILE A 87 -11.03 1.88 2.35
N LEU A 88 -10.72 0.59 2.49
CA LEU A 88 -10.32 0.01 3.76
C LEU A 88 -9.02 0.63 4.29
N SER A 89 -8.00 0.77 3.45
CA SER A 89 -6.74 1.41 3.87
C SER A 89 -6.97 2.87 4.24
N SER A 90 -7.76 3.62 3.46
CA SER A 90 -8.02 5.04 3.69
C SER A 90 -8.81 5.34 4.96
N ILE A 91 -9.66 4.42 5.40
CA ILE A 91 -10.46 4.59 6.62
C ILE A 91 -9.67 4.11 7.83
N PHE A 92 -9.20 2.88 7.82
CA PHE A 92 -8.73 2.22 9.04
C PHE A 92 -7.30 2.63 9.44
N ILE A 93 -6.42 2.95 8.47
CA ILE A 93 -5.07 3.43 8.82
C ILE A 93 -5.12 4.78 9.55
N PRO A 94 -5.81 5.83 9.08
CA PRO A 94 -5.92 7.07 9.83
C PRO A 94 -6.69 6.93 11.16
N LEU A 95 -7.71 6.06 11.22
CA LEU A 95 -8.46 5.79 12.44
C LEU A 95 -7.60 5.16 13.54
N SER A 96 -6.50 4.46 13.19
CA SER A 96 -5.56 3.91 14.18
C SER A 96 -4.97 4.98 15.11
N ALA A 97 -4.84 6.22 14.63
CA ALA A 97 -4.40 7.35 15.46
C ALA A 97 -5.38 7.71 16.60
N LEU A 98 -6.66 7.32 16.47
CA LEU A 98 -7.68 7.52 17.50
C LEU A 98 -7.74 6.38 18.53
N ALA A 99 -7.04 5.28 18.29
CA ALA A 99 -7.05 4.14 19.20
C ALA A 99 -6.75 4.58 20.65
N HIS A 100 -7.50 4.02 21.58
CA HIS A 100 -7.38 4.29 23.03
C HIS A 100 -6.86 3.08 23.80
N ASN A 101 -6.67 1.95 23.13
CA ASN A 101 -6.06 0.74 23.68
C ASN A 101 -5.35 -0.06 22.58
N PRO A 102 -4.45 -1.01 22.92
CA PRO A 102 -3.71 -1.80 21.95
C PRO A 102 -4.58 -2.67 21.04
N PHE A 103 -5.69 -3.19 21.56
CA PHE A 103 -6.59 -4.06 20.79
C PHE A 103 -7.23 -3.31 19.62
N ILE A 104 -7.79 -2.13 19.86
CA ILE A 104 -8.39 -1.27 18.82
C ILE A 104 -7.31 -0.81 17.83
N LEU A 105 -6.10 -0.50 18.30
CA LEU A 105 -4.98 -0.15 17.43
C LEU A 105 -4.67 -1.28 16.45
N VAL A 106 -4.49 -2.50 16.96
CA VAL A 106 -4.19 -3.69 16.14
C VAL A 106 -5.33 -3.98 15.16
N LEU A 107 -6.58 -3.91 15.61
CA LEU A 107 -7.75 -4.15 14.77
C LEU A 107 -7.78 -3.19 13.56
N PHE A 108 -7.62 -1.89 13.79
CA PHE A 108 -7.63 -0.91 12.72
C PHE A 108 -6.46 -1.09 11.77
N ILE A 109 -5.27 -1.36 12.29
CA ILE A 109 -4.08 -1.61 11.48
C ILE A 109 -4.25 -2.86 10.61
N ILE A 110 -4.78 -3.97 11.15
CA ILE A 110 -5.00 -5.21 10.39
C ILE A 110 -6.01 -4.96 9.26
N ILE A 111 -7.15 -4.33 9.54
CA ILE A 111 -8.17 -4.07 8.52
C ILE A 111 -7.61 -3.16 7.42
N GLY A 112 -6.89 -2.11 7.78
CA GLY A 112 -6.24 -1.23 6.82
C GLY A 112 -5.16 -1.93 5.98
N SER A 113 -4.38 -2.82 6.60
CA SER A 113 -3.36 -3.62 5.91
C SER A 113 -3.97 -4.64 4.94
N ILE A 114 -5.12 -5.25 5.29
CA ILE A 114 -5.90 -6.08 4.37
C ILE A 114 -6.34 -5.25 3.17
N GLY A 115 -6.79 -4.00 3.39
CA GLY A 115 -7.15 -3.08 2.31
C GLY A 115 -6.00 -2.87 1.33
N SER A 116 -4.82 -2.52 1.81
CA SER A 116 -3.63 -2.33 0.99
C SER A 116 -3.21 -3.62 0.27
N SER A 117 -3.27 -4.78 0.95
CA SER A 117 -2.95 -6.08 0.35
C SER A 117 -3.91 -6.46 -0.78
N LEU A 118 -5.17 -6.07 -0.67
CA LEU A 118 -6.19 -6.29 -1.70
C LEU A 118 -5.97 -5.35 -2.90
N PHE A 119 -5.56 -4.10 -2.64
CA PHE A 119 -5.35 -3.07 -3.66
C PHE A 119 -4.18 -3.41 -4.60
N HIS A 120 -2.99 -3.70 -4.06
CA HIS A 120 -1.75 -3.79 -4.84
C HIS A 120 -1.79 -4.80 -6.00
N PRO A 121 -2.10 -6.09 -5.83
CA PRO A 121 -2.06 -7.05 -6.92
C PRO A 121 -3.15 -6.77 -7.95
N GLN A 122 -4.30 -6.27 -7.53
CA GLN A 122 -5.39 -5.91 -8.42
C GLN A 122 -5.04 -4.68 -9.27
N ALA A 123 -4.54 -3.61 -8.64
CA ALA A 123 -4.13 -2.38 -9.33
C ALA A 123 -2.99 -2.65 -10.31
N LEU A 124 -1.99 -3.46 -9.92
CA LEU A 124 -0.89 -3.88 -10.79
C LEU A 124 -1.41 -4.69 -11.99
N GLY A 125 -2.33 -5.64 -11.75
CA GLY A 125 -2.96 -6.45 -12.80
C GLY A 125 -3.73 -5.59 -13.80
N PHE A 126 -4.48 -4.59 -13.34
CA PHE A 126 -5.16 -3.63 -14.22
C PHE A 126 -4.16 -2.76 -15.00
N ALA A 127 -3.17 -2.18 -14.30
CA ALA A 127 -2.18 -1.31 -14.92
C ALA A 127 -1.39 -2.06 -16.01
N SER A 128 -0.98 -3.31 -15.76
CA SER A 128 -0.26 -4.11 -16.75
C SER A 128 -1.09 -4.40 -18.01
N LYS A 129 -2.41 -4.59 -17.86
CA LYS A 129 -3.31 -4.81 -18.99
C LYS A 129 -3.50 -3.55 -19.82
N PHE A 130 -3.69 -2.41 -19.19
CA PHE A 130 -3.80 -1.13 -19.90
C PHE A 130 -2.46 -0.70 -20.52
N ALA A 131 -1.33 -1.03 -19.89
CA ALA A 131 0.00 -0.71 -20.41
C ALA A 131 0.31 -1.41 -21.75
N LYS A 132 -0.29 -2.55 -22.08
CA LYS A 132 -0.11 -3.23 -23.38
C LYS A 132 -0.45 -2.36 -24.59
N TYR A 133 -1.26 -1.31 -24.41
CA TYR A 133 -1.70 -0.39 -25.47
C TYR A 133 -0.90 0.92 -25.49
N SER A 134 0.19 0.98 -24.77
CA SER A 134 1.11 2.12 -24.71
C SER A 134 2.56 1.58 -24.68
N ASP A 135 3.54 2.43 -24.38
CA ASP A 135 4.88 1.97 -23.98
C ASP A 135 4.79 1.26 -22.62
N ALA A 136 4.65 -0.07 -22.67
CA ALA A 136 4.36 -0.88 -21.47
C ALA A 136 5.43 -0.72 -20.37
N GLY A 137 6.71 -0.67 -20.76
CA GLY A 137 7.82 -0.48 -19.82
C GLY A 137 7.73 0.85 -19.10
N LYS A 138 7.52 1.93 -19.85
CA LYS A 138 7.38 3.29 -19.32
C LYS A 138 6.13 3.44 -18.45
N ALA A 139 4.99 2.91 -18.90
CA ALA A 139 3.73 2.97 -18.16
C ALA A 139 3.84 2.26 -16.81
N MET A 140 4.47 1.09 -16.77
CA MET A 140 4.67 0.34 -15.53
C MET A 140 5.70 1.00 -14.62
N ALA A 141 6.78 1.57 -15.17
CA ALA A 141 7.76 2.33 -14.39
C ALA A 141 7.11 3.54 -13.69
N VAL A 142 6.28 4.30 -14.41
CA VAL A 142 5.53 5.43 -13.84
C VAL A 142 4.56 4.95 -12.76
N PHE A 143 3.82 3.85 -13.01
CA PHE A 143 2.90 3.29 -12.03
C PHE A 143 3.61 2.90 -10.71
N VAL A 144 4.77 2.25 -10.79
CA VAL A 144 5.57 1.86 -9.62
C VAL A 144 6.17 3.10 -8.94
N ALA A 145 6.68 4.08 -9.71
CA ALA A 145 7.22 5.32 -9.17
C ALA A 145 6.17 6.12 -8.38
N MET A 146 4.91 6.13 -8.83
CA MET A 146 3.81 6.77 -8.11
C MET A 146 3.57 6.14 -6.74
N GLY A 147 3.64 4.80 -6.62
CA GLY A 147 3.57 4.12 -5.33
C GLY A 147 4.73 4.51 -4.41
N THR A 148 5.97 4.45 -4.91
CA THR A 148 7.16 4.84 -4.12
C THR A 148 7.07 6.29 -3.62
N LEU A 149 6.64 7.22 -4.49
CA LEU A 149 6.39 8.61 -4.09
C LEU A 149 5.32 8.73 -3.01
N GLY A 150 4.21 8.00 -3.15
CA GLY A 150 3.15 7.96 -2.15
C GLY A 150 3.68 7.48 -0.79
N TYR A 151 4.40 6.36 -0.80
CA TYR A 151 5.00 5.79 0.40
C TYR A 151 5.97 6.77 1.09
N SER A 152 6.76 7.49 0.30
CA SER A 152 7.67 8.53 0.82
C SER A 152 6.91 9.73 1.40
N CYS A 153 5.81 10.16 0.77
CA CYS A 153 5.02 11.30 1.23
C CYS A 153 4.20 11.00 2.50
N GLY A 154 3.84 9.73 2.74
CA GLY A 154 3.05 9.31 3.90
C GLY A 154 3.57 9.85 5.24
N PRO A 155 4.87 9.68 5.55
CA PRO A 155 5.50 10.22 6.76
C PRO A 155 5.35 11.73 6.93
N ILE A 156 5.55 12.52 5.86
CA ILE A 156 5.40 13.99 5.96
C ILE A 156 3.95 14.35 6.25
N VAL A 157 3.00 13.77 5.52
CA VAL A 157 1.57 14.09 5.65
C VAL A 157 1.07 13.78 7.06
N SER A 158 1.33 12.56 7.55
CA SER A 158 0.87 12.14 8.88
C SER A 158 1.53 12.94 10.02
N SER A 159 2.82 13.23 9.88
CA SER A 159 3.57 14.00 10.87
C SER A 159 3.15 15.47 10.88
N ALA A 160 2.87 16.06 9.71
CA ALA A 160 2.34 17.42 9.61
C ALA A 160 0.96 17.52 10.27
N ILE A 161 0.05 16.60 9.98
CA ILE A 161 -1.26 16.57 10.64
C ILE A 161 -1.08 16.43 12.15
N THR A 162 -0.24 15.51 12.60
CA THR A 162 0.00 15.27 14.03
C THR A 162 0.54 16.51 14.72
N GLN A 163 1.47 17.25 14.09
CA GLN A 163 2.10 18.42 14.71
C GLN A 163 1.24 19.69 14.66
N PHE A 164 0.59 19.94 13.51
CA PHE A 164 -0.06 21.25 13.28
C PHE A 164 -1.57 21.23 13.56
N LEU A 165 -2.23 20.06 13.36
CA LEU A 165 -3.67 19.92 13.57
C LEU A 165 -4.01 19.06 14.79
N GLY A 166 -3.03 18.29 15.27
CA GLY A 166 -3.21 17.30 16.33
C GLY A 166 -3.64 15.91 15.80
N MET A 167 -3.22 14.89 16.51
CA MET A 167 -3.48 13.48 16.17
C MET A 167 -4.98 13.14 15.99
N PRO A 168 -5.95 13.75 16.74
CA PRO A 168 -7.38 13.52 16.52
C PRO A 168 -7.89 13.93 15.13
N LYS A 169 -7.14 14.72 14.37
CA LYS A 169 -7.49 15.15 13.00
C LYS A 169 -6.96 14.22 11.91
N MET A 170 -6.25 13.15 12.26
CA MET A 170 -5.78 12.14 11.28
C MET A 170 -6.89 11.59 10.37
N PRO A 171 -8.12 11.36 10.84
CA PRO A 171 -9.21 10.89 9.97
C PRO A 171 -9.58 11.83 8.82
N LEU A 172 -9.13 13.10 8.81
CA LEU A 172 -9.31 13.97 7.64
C LEU A 172 -8.68 13.39 6.37
N MET A 173 -7.62 12.59 6.52
CA MET A 173 -7.03 11.88 5.38
C MET A 173 -8.02 10.94 4.69
N THR A 174 -8.96 10.34 5.42
CA THR A 174 -9.98 9.42 4.87
C THR A 174 -10.75 10.05 3.72
N VAL A 175 -11.03 11.35 3.79
CA VAL A 175 -11.78 12.06 2.73
C VAL A 175 -11.06 11.97 1.39
N VAL A 176 -9.73 12.18 1.38
CA VAL A 176 -8.92 12.15 0.15
C VAL A 176 -8.91 10.76 -0.47
N GLY A 177 -8.69 9.72 0.33
CA GLY A 177 -8.65 8.35 -0.17
C GLY A 177 -10.00 7.83 -0.63
N CYS A 178 -11.07 8.11 0.12
CA CYS A 178 -12.43 7.73 -0.28
C CYS A 178 -12.88 8.46 -1.56
N ALA A 179 -12.58 9.76 -1.67
CA ALA A 179 -12.87 10.52 -2.89
C ALA A 179 -12.11 9.94 -4.09
N TRP A 180 -10.82 9.63 -3.94
CA TRP A 180 -10.04 9.02 -5.02
C TRP A 180 -10.54 7.62 -5.40
N ALA A 181 -10.92 6.80 -4.41
CA ALA A 181 -11.52 5.50 -4.66
C ALA A 181 -12.80 5.59 -5.50
N LEU A 182 -13.68 6.56 -5.18
CA LEU A 182 -14.89 6.84 -5.96
C LEU A 182 -14.56 7.29 -7.38
N LEU A 183 -13.61 8.21 -7.54
CA LEU A 183 -13.16 8.67 -8.86
C LEU A 183 -12.59 7.50 -9.68
N MET A 184 -11.74 6.66 -9.10
CA MET A 184 -11.25 5.45 -9.77
C MET A 184 -12.38 4.51 -10.16
N PHE A 185 -13.37 4.32 -9.27
CA PHE A 185 -14.53 3.49 -9.57
C PHE A 185 -15.36 4.05 -10.72
N CYS A 186 -15.43 5.36 -10.90
CA CYS A 186 -16.15 6.00 -12.02
C CYS A 186 -15.33 5.98 -13.32
N PHE A 187 -14.02 6.27 -13.25
CA PHE A 187 -13.23 6.57 -14.44
C PHE A 187 -12.34 5.43 -14.94
N VAL A 188 -12.02 4.44 -14.11
CA VAL A 188 -11.30 3.24 -14.58
C VAL A 188 -12.29 2.30 -15.28
N PRO A 189 -12.08 1.97 -16.56
CA PRO A 189 -12.99 1.10 -17.31
C PRO A 189 -13.10 -0.29 -16.67
N LYS A 190 -14.28 -0.91 -16.81
CA LYS A 190 -14.47 -2.33 -16.47
C LYS A 190 -13.71 -3.15 -17.52
N LEU A 191 -12.95 -4.12 -17.09
CA LEU A 191 -12.37 -5.14 -17.96
C LEU A 191 -13.43 -6.25 -18.14
N SER A 192 -14.31 -6.06 -19.12
CA SER A 192 -15.49 -6.93 -19.30
C SER A 192 -15.18 -8.32 -19.84
N ASN A 193 -14.04 -8.50 -20.53
CA ASN A 193 -13.66 -9.77 -21.15
C ASN A 193 -12.15 -9.97 -21.04
N ILE A 194 -11.69 -10.28 -19.83
CA ILE A 194 -10.32 -10.76 -19.70
C ILE A 194 -10.31 -12.20 -20.22
N GLU A 195 -9.42 -12.50 -21.18
CA GLU A 195 -9.04 -13.87 -21.43
C GLU A 195 -8.72 -14.51 -20.09
N GLN A 196 -9.63 -15.32 -19.60
CA GLN A 196 -9.33 -16.22 -18.50
C GLN A 196 -8.17 -17.06 -18.98
N ILE A 197 -7.07 -17.06 -18.23
CA ILE A 197 -5.94 -17.96 -18.50
C ILE A 197 -6.58 -19.34 -18.65
N LYS A 198 -6.53 -19.90 -19.88
CA LYS A 198 -7.22 -21.16 -20.21
C LYS A 198 -6.78 -22.31 -19.32
N ASP A 199 -5.55 -22.25 -18.81
CA ASP A 199 -5.00 -23.24 -17.88
C ASP A 199 -5.01 -22.67 -16.47
N LYS A 200 -6.09 -22.92 -15.73
CA LYS A 200 -6.17 -22.61 -14.30
C LYS A 200 -5.19 -23.49 -13.55
N ILE A 201 -4.06 -22.92 -13.17
CA ILE A 201 -3.11 -23.60 -12.28
C ILE A 201 -3.66 -23.43 -10.86
N ASP A 202 -3.75 -24.52 -10.08
CA ASP A 202 -4.14 -24.43 -8.68
C ASP A 202 -3.05 -23.74 -7.86
N PHE A 203 -3.44 -23.13 -6.74
CA PHE A 203 -2.55 -22.35 -5.88
C PHE A 203 -1.34 -23.17 -5.41
N LYS A 204 -1.54 -24.43 -5.04
CA LYS A 204 -0.48 -25.33 -4.55
C LYS A 204 0.57 -25.58 -5.63
N THR A 205 0.15 -25.82 -6.86
CA THR A 205 1.05 -26.04 -8.01
C THR A 205 1.81 -24.76 -8.36
N ALA A 206 1.14 -23.60 -8.38
CA ALA A 206 1.78 -22.31 -8.60
C ALA A 206 2.85 -22.02 -7.53
N PHE A 207 2.51 -22.22 -6.27
CA PHE A 207 3.42 -22.01 -5.14
C PHE A 207 4.63 -22.96 -5.19
N LYS A 208 4.41 -24.25 -5.51
CA LYS A 208 5.49 -25.24 -5.69
C LYS A 208 6.44 -24.83 -6.82
N ARG A 209 5.92 -24.33 -7.95
CA ARG A 209 6.75 -23.83 -9.07
C ARG A 209 7.63 -22.66 -8.65
N ILE A 210 7.10 -21.72 -7.87
CA ILE A 210 7.87 -20.58 -7.33
C ILE A 210 8.99 -21.09 -6.41
N LEU A 211 8.68 -21.96 -5.44
CA LEU A 211 9.66 -22.50 -4.51
C LEU A 211 10.75 -23.36 -5.17
N SER A 212 10.45 -24.03 -6.27
CA SER A 212 11.44 -24.82 -7.02
C SER A 212 12.36 -23.99 -7.92
N ASN A 213 12.06 -22.70 -8.14
CA ASN A 213 12.88 -21.83 -8.98
C ASN A 213 14.04 -21.21 -8.17
N ARG A 214 15.23 -21.83 -8.24
CA ARG A 214 16.42 -21.40 -7.50
C ARG A 214 16.80 -19.95 -7.76
N LYS A 215 16.73 -19.49 -9.03
CA LYS A 215 17.11 -18.10 -9.39
C LYS A 215 16.16 -17.09 -8.74
N LEU A 216 14.86 -17.38 -8.81
CA LEU A 216 13.84 -16.54 -8.19
C LEU A 216 14.00 -16.50 -6.67
N ASN A 217 14.30 -17.64 -6.04
CA ASN A 217 14.49 -17.72 -4.58
C ASN A 217 15.72 -16.95 -4.12
N ILE A 218 16.82 -16.96 -4.88
CA ILE A 218 18.00 -16.15 -4.58
C ILE A 218 17.65 -14.65 -4.65
N LEU A 219 16.94 -14.22 -5.71
CA LEU A 219 16.50 -12.82 -5.83
C LEU A 219 15.56 -12.42 -4.67
N ASN A 220 14.63 -13.30 -4.31
CA ASN A 220 13.73 -13.07 -3.17
C ASN A 220 14.50 -12.98 -1.85
N LEU A 221 15.53 -13.80 -1.63
CA LEU A 221 16.37 -13.73 -0.44
C LEU A 221 17.12 -12.40 -0.35
N ILE A 222 17.72 -11.94 -1.46
CA ILE A 222 18.41 -10.64 -1.52
C ILE A 222 17.42 -9.51 -1.22
N ALA A 223 16.25 -9.53 -1.85
CA ALA A 223 15.20 -8.54 -1.62
C ALA A 223 14.72 -8.56 -0.15
N MET A 224 14.55 -9.75 0.43
CA MET A 224 14.16 -9.93 1.83
C MET A 224 15.21 -9.32 2.78
N MET A 225 16.49 -9.59 2.57
CA MET A 225 17.57 -9.03 3.41
C MET A 225 17.59 -7.51 3.33
N LYS A 226 17.52 -6.94 2.11
CA LYS A 226 17.44 -5.49 1.91
C LYS A 226 16.24 -4.89 2.64
N THR A 227 15.06 -5.46 2.44
CA THR A 227 13.81 -4.97 3.02
C THR A 227 13.84 -5.07 4.55
N MET A 228 14.41 -6.14 5.11
CA MET A 228 14.53 -6.34 6.55
C MET A 228 15.33 -5.21 7.21
N ILE A 229 16.49 -4.86 6.63
CA ILE A 229 17.34 -3.77 7.14
C ILE A 229 16.61 -2.42 7.03
N SER A 230 16.06 -2.12 5.85
CA SER A 230 15.34 -0.86 5.61
C SER A 230 14.12 -0.73 6.53
N SER A 231 13.35 -1.81 6.71
CA SER A 231 12.18 -1.81 7.59
C SER A 231 12.55 -1.65 9.06
N ALA A 232 13.64 -2.27 9.51
CA ALA A 232 14.12 -2.08 10.87
C ALA A 232 14.46 -0.60 11.15
N CYS A 233 15.21 0.04 10.25
CA CYS A 233 15.48 1.47 10.34
C CYS A 233 14.18 2.30 10.32
N PHE A 234 13.28 2.01 9.39
CA PHE A 234 12.05 2.75 9.20
C PHE A 234 11.09 2.65 10.41
N ILE A 235 11.10 1.52 11.12
CA ILE A 235 10.32 1.31 12.34
C ILE A 235 10.98 1.92 13.56
N LEU A 236 12.31 1.79 13.72
CA LEU A 236 13.00 2.13 14.96
C LEU A 236 13.42 3.61 15.03
N LEU A 237 13.84 4.21 13.92
CA LEU A 237 14.31 5.61 13.89
C LEU A 237 13.28 6.62 14.44
N PRO A 238 11.98 6.52 14.17
CA PRO A 238 10.99 7.42 14.76
C PRO A 238 10.98 7.42 16.28
N PHE A 239 11.15 6.26 16.91
CA PHE A 239 11.21 6.16 18.37
C PHE A 239 12.48 6.82 18.92
N LEU A 240 13.63 6.55 18.26
CA LEU A 240 14.89 7.19 18.64
C LEU A 240 14.80 8.71 18.55
N TRP A 241 14.33 9.25 17.43
CA TRP A 241 14.22 10.69 17.23
C TRP A 241 13.21 11.34 18.17
N LYS A 242 12.08 10.67 18.46
CA LYS A 242 11.14 11.15 19.49
C LYS A 242 11.80 11.22 20.86
N ASN A 243 12.59 10.20 21.25
CA ASN A 243 13.30 10.19 22.53
C ASN A 243 14.39 11.27 22.60
N MET A 244 14.97 11.67 21.45
CA MET A 244 15.88 12.80 21.33
C MET A 244 15.16 14.17 21.34
N GLY A 245 13.82 14.20 21.48
CA GLY A 245 13.02 15.42 21.56
C GLY A 245 12.61 16.01 20.22
N TYR A 246 12.84 15.32 19.09
CA TYR A 246 12.40 15.82 17.79
C TYR A 246 10.86 15.85 17.69
N ARG A 247 10.36 16.93 17.09
CA ARG A 247 8.92 17.10 16.84
C ARG A 247 8.45 16.19 15.69
N PRO A 248 7.16 15.80 15.63
CA PRO A 248 6.63 14.89 14.63
C PRO A 248 7.01 15.25 13.18
N PHE A 249 6.88 16.51 12.80
CA PHE A 249 7.14 16.95 11.42
C PHE A 249 8.57 16.70 10.97
N TYR A 250 9.58 16.94 11.83
CA TYR A 250 10.97 16.66 11.51
C TYR A 250 11.25 15.16 11.36
N ILE A 251 10.59 14.32 12.16
CA ILE A 251 10.64 12.88 12.04
C ILE A 251 10.07 12.44 10.68
N GLY A 252 8.94 13.01 10.27
CA GLY A 252 8.33 12.74 8.97
C GLY A 252 9.22 13.15 7.80
N MET A 253 9.86 14.32 7.87
CA MET A 253 10.81 14.80 6.84
C MET A 253 12.04 13.90 6.74
N ALA A 254 12.59 13.48 7.87
CA ALA A 254 13.75 12.59 7.88
C ALA A 254 13.43 11.22 7.27
N LEU A 255 12.24 10.67 7.56
CA LEU A 255 11.78 9.42 6.93
C LEU A 255 11.49 9.60 5.44
N PHE A 256 10.93 10.73 5.02
CA PHE A 256 10.77 11.04 3.60
C PHE A 256 12.12 11.01 2.88
N ALA A 257 13.11 11.73 3.41
CA ALA A 257 14.45 11.75 2.84
C ALA A 257 15.09 10.34 2.81
N PHE A 258 14.89 9.54 3.87
CA PHE A 258 15.39 8.17 3.95
C PHE A 258 14.80 7.23 2.90
N ILE A 259 13.52 7.40 2.56
CA ILE A 259 12.85 6.54 1.56
C ILE A 259 13.15 7.02 0.14
N PHE A 260 13.28 8.34 -0.05
CA PHE A 260 13.45 8.95 -1.36
C PHE A 260 14.89 8.85 -1.90
N ALA A 261 15.87 8.69 -1.01
CA ALA A 261 17.29 8.49 -1.35
C ALA A 261 17.57 7.06 -1.82
#